data_492b5f9bfa9a903129f8c0244e8dbb2c
#
_entry.id   492b5f9bfa9a903129f8c0244e8dbb2c
#
_cell.length_a   1.000
_cell.length_b   1.000
_cell.length_c   1.000
_cell.angle_alpha   90.00
_cell.angle_beta   90.00
_cell.angle_gamma   90.00
#
_symmetry.space_group_name_H-M   'P 1'
#
loop_
_entity.id
_entity.type
_entity.pdbx_description
1 polymer ?
#
loop_
_entity_poly.entity_id
_entity_poly.type
_entity_poly.pdbx_seq_one_letter_code
_entity_poly.pdbx_strand_id
1 'polypeptide(L)'
;KTKLYNKTQETSAYTTKLTSGADAENGRYERIMPRRSIDWFLMDNPAQDKFWMDNVDKYVQNGEGPYVWGRIKELSLNFEKPEPQRYMRSLTRVMKNGNQDHFWRYLKRYNQVLAKVRPEIRQGVFYLDSGGNSNTVRIITTYNDIKLPEGASKGESVQETYDEMFGDGSWKNDYQLYNESLVEWSRGNYNAVFMPGLSTQ
;
A
#
# COMPACT_ATOMS: atom_id res chain seq x y z
N LYS A 1 13.18 15.70 -15.12
CA LYS A 1 11.91 16.44 -15.34
C LYS A 1 10.91 16.20 -14.20
N THR A 2 10.65 14.95 -13.81
CA THR A 2 9.79 14.62 -12.65
C THR A 2 10.24 15.32 -11.37
N LYS A 3 11.56 15.39 -11.12
CA LYS A 3 12.11 16.06 -9.93
C LYS A 3 11.82 17.56 -9.93
N LEU A 4 11.89 18.23 -11.07
CA LEU A 4 11.54 19.64 -11.19
C LEU A 4 10.05 19.89 -10.96
N TYR A 5 9.20 19.06 -11.55
CA TYR A 5 7.76 19.10 -11.33
C TYR A 5 7.39 18.94 -9.85
N ASN A 6 8.03 17.98 -9.15
CA ASN A 6 7.80 17.78 -7.73
C ASN A 6 8.19 19.01 -6.89
N LYS A 7 9.27 19.71 -7.24
CA LYS A 7 9.68 20.94 -6.54
C LYS A 7 8.67 22.07 -6.66
N THR A 8 7.98 22.19 -7.80
CA THR A 8 6.98 23.23 -8.02
C THR A 8 5.70 23.02 -7.23
N GLN A 9 5.50 21.85 -6.63
CA GLN A 9 4.26 21.50 -5.91
C GLN A 9 4.34 21.66 -4.39
N GLU A 10 5.47 22.08 -3.85
CA GLU A 10 5.71 22.22 -2.40
C GLU A 10 5.30 21.00 -1.56
N THR A 11 5.28 19.81 -2.15
CA THR A 11 4.84 18.59 -1.49
C THR A 11 5.73 17.41 -1.78
N SER A 12 5.77 16.52 -0.80
CA SER A 12 6.43 15.23 -0.95
C SER A 12 5.72 14.38 -2.00
N ALA A 13 6.44 13.86 -2.96
CA ALA A 13 5.98 12.84 -3.87
C ALA A 13 7.01 11.72 -3.97
N TYR A 14 6.56 10.49 -3.79
CA TYR A 14 7.40 9.30 -3.90
C TYR A 14 7.07 8.58 -5.18
N THR A 15 8.10 8.20 -5.93
CA THR A 15 7.96 7.38 -7.13
C THR A 15 8.55 6.01 -6.85
N THR A 16 7.78 4.98 -7.15
CA THR A 16 8.23 3.59 -7.08
C THR A 16 8.15 2.94 -8.46
N LYS A 17 9.08 2.03 -8.76
CA LYS A 17 9.05 1.19 -9.96
C LYS A 17 8.59 -0.20 -9.56
N LEU A 18 7.58 -0.75 -10.22
CA LEU A 18 7.13 -2.10 -10.00
C LEU A 18 8.19 -3.10 -10.45
N THR A 19 8.44 -4.11 -9.62
CA THR A 19 9.44 -5.18 -9.89
C THR A 19 8.81 -6.56 -9.97
N SER A 20 7.54 -6.69 -9.60
CA SER A 20 6.73 -7.90 -9.78
C SER A 20 5.25 -7.55 -9.85
N GLY A 21 4.43 -8.47 -10.35
CA GLY A 21 3.02 -8.29 -10.65
C GLY A 21 2.78 -8.16 -12.15
N ALA A 22 1.52 -8.16 -12.57
CA ALA A 22 1.12 -8.22 -13.97
C ALA A 22 1.68 -7.08 -14.84
N ASP A 23 2.01 -5.94 -14.24
CA ASP A 23 2.45 -4.75 -14.97
C ASP A 23 3.95 -4.46 -14.83
N ALA A 24 4.70 -5.30 -14.12
CA ALA A 24 6.13 -5.06 -13.89
C ALA A 24 6.95 -5.13 -15.20
N GLU A 25 6.58 -6.03 -16.11
CA GLU A 25 7.24 -6.21 -17.41
C GLU A 25 7.08 -4.99 -18.30
N ASN A 26 6.00 -4.25 -18.16
CA ASN A 26 5.69 -3.03 -18.92
C ASN A 26 6.37 -1.77 -18.35
N GLY A 27 7.22 -1.91 -17.33
CA GLY A 27 7.96 -0.78 -16.76
C GLY A 27 7.05 0.19 -16.00
N ARG A 28 5.99 -0.28 -15.35
CA ARG A 28 5.05 0.55 -14.60
C ARG A 28 5.70 1.25 -13.42
N TYR A 29 5.33 2.49 -13.25
CA TYR A 29 5.70 3.32 -12.12
C TYR A 29 4.44 3.76 -11.37
N GLU A 30 4.55 3.89 -10.06
CA GLU A 30 3.51 4.48 -9.23
C GLU A 30 4.06 5.73 -8.56
N ARG A 31 3.26 6.79 -8.60
CA ARG A 31 3.55 8.04 -7.92
C ARG A 31 2.60 8.20 -6.74
N ILE A 32 3.17 8.32 -5.55
CA ILE A 32 2.45 8.44 -4.30
C ILE A 32 2.68 9.85 -3.76
N MET A 33 1.59 10.58 -3.52
CA MET A 33 1.60 11.93 -2.93
C MET A 33 0.91 11.88 -1.57
N PRO A 34 1.65 11.74 -0.46
CA PRO A 34 1.07 11.66 0.86
C PRO A 34 0.56 13.02 1.35
N ARG A 35 -0.44 13.00 2.23
CA ARG A 35 -0.94 14.16 2.97
C ARG A 35 -1.63 15.23 2.13
N ARG A 36 -2.22 14.86 0.98
CA ARG A 36 -3.05 15.77 0.20
C ARG A 36 -4.51 15.63 0.61
N SER A 37 -5.22 16.76 0.67
CA SER A 37 -6.69 16.77 0.73
C SER A 37 -7.27 16.47 -0.66
N ILE A 38 -8.51 16.03 -0.71
CA ILE A 38 -9.22 15.83 -1.97
C ILE A 38 -9.38 17.16 -2.71
N ASP A 39 -9.51 18.26 -1.99
CA ASP A 39 -9.64 19.62 -2.56
C ASP A 39 -8.47 19.95 -3.48
N TRP A 40 -7.29 19.45 -3.18
CA TRP A 40 -6.12 19.69 -4.03
C TRP A 40 -6.29 19.10 -5.44
N PHE A 41 -6.98 17.97 -5.59
CA PHE A 41 -7.27 17.35 -6.89
C PHE A 41 -8.38 18.09 -7.66
N LEU A 42 -9.18 18.87 -6.95
CA LEU A 42 -10.27 19.66 -7.52
C LEU A 42 -9.84 21.09 -7.87
N MET A 43 -8.65 21.51 -7.44
CA MET A 43 -8.13 22.85 -7.75
C MET A 43 -7.51 22.85 -9.16
N ASP A 44 -8.04 23.71 -10.00
CA ASP A 44 -7.42 24.04 -11.28
C ASP A 44 -6.03 24.64 -11.05
N ASN A 45 -5.02 24.01 -11.63
CA ASN A 45 -3.66 24.53 -11.62
C ASN A 45 -3.09 24.57 -13.04
N PRO A 46 -3.47 25.55 -13.86
CA PRO A 46 -3.12 25.62 -15.27
C PRO A 46 -1.59 25.59 -15.53
N ALA A 47 -0.80 26.17 -14.63
CA ALA A 47 0.66 26.16 -14.75
C ALA A 47 1.23 24.75 -14.55
N GLN A 48 0.66 23.99 -13.63
CA GLN A 48 1.03 22.61 -13.36
C GLN A 48 0.63 21.68 -14.50
N ASP A 49 -0.60 21.85 -15.00
CA ASP A 49 -1.11 21.06 -16.12
C ASP A 49 -0.30 21.32 -17.37
N LYS A 50 0.00 22.59 -17.68
CA LYS A 50 0.88 22.94 -18.78
C LYS A 50 2.28 22.32 -18.62
N PHE A 51 2.86 22.39 -17.43
CA PHE A 51 4.16 21.76 -17.18
C PHE A 51 4.11 20.24 -17.40
N TRP A 52 3.04 19.58 -16.96
CA TRP A 52 2.83 18.15 -17.16
C TRP A 52 2.73 17.82 -18.64
N MET A 53 1.85 18.48 -19.38
CA MET A 53 1.65 18.29 -20.82
C MET A 53 2.95 18.48 -21.62
N ASP A 54 3.68 19.55 -21.34
CA ASP A 54 4.89 19.89 -22.07
C ASP A 54 6.06 18.91 -21.78
N ASN A 55 6.15 18.37 -20.56
CA ASN A 55 7.37 17.73 -20.08
C ASN A 55 7.21 16.26 -19.70
N VAL A 56 6.02 15.78 -19.39
CA VAL A 56 5.80 14.44 -18.84
C VAL A 56 4.89 13.60 -19.72
N ASP A 57 3.76 14.12 -20.13
CA ASP A 57 2.68 13.39 -20.81
C ASP A 57 3.16 12.59 -22.01
N LYS A 58 4.01 13.20 -22.84
CA LYS A 58 4.59 12.54 -24.01
C LYS A 58 5.44 11.28 -23.73
N TYR A 59 5.76 11.00 -22.47
CA TYR A 59 6.49 9.81 -22.05
C TYR A 59 5.58 8.81 -21.34
N VAL A 60 4.31 9.16 -21.12
CA VAL A 60 3.30 8.31 -20.47
C VAL A 60 2.46 7.64 -21.55
N GLN A 61 2.61 6.34 -21.71
CA GLN A 61 1.83 5.58 -22.71
C GLN A 61 0.41 5.33 -22.21
N ASN A 62 0.28 4.95 -20.94
CA ASN A 62 -1.00 4.69 -20.27
C ASN A 62 -0.93 5.19 -18.84
N GLY A 63 -1.92 5.97 -18.41
CA GLY A 63 -2.08 6.42 -17.03
C GLY A 63 -3.34 5.84 -16.42
N GLU A 64 -3.26 5.44 -15.15
CA GLU A 64 -4.42 5.06 -14.36
C GLU A 64 -4.52 5.98 -13.13
N GLY A 65 -5.74 6.25 -12.69
CA GLY A 65 -6.03 7.11 -11.56
C GLY A 65 -6.34 8.55 -11.96
N PRO A 66 -6.32 9.49 -11.03
CA PRO A 66 -5.82 9.36 -9.66
C PRO A 66 -6.71 8.49 -8.76
N TYR A 67 -6.07 7.76 -7.84
CA TYR A 67 -6.75 7.06 -6.76
C TYR A 67 -6.49 7.80 -5.45
N VAL A 68 -7.54 8.07 -4.68
CA VAL A 68 -7.43 8.67 -3.35
C VAL A 68 -7.57 7.59 -2.29
N TRP A 69 -6.60 7.51 -1.39
CA TRP A 69 -6.53 6.50 -0.36
C TRP A 69 -6.54 7.13 1.03
N GLY A 70 -7.48 6.71 1.87
CA GLY A 70 -7.52 7.04 3.29
C GLY A 70 -6.75 6.01 4.13
N ARG A 71 -5.84 6.47 4.99
CA ARG A 71 -5.12 5.58 5.91
C ARG A 71 -5.95 5.23 7.12
N ILE A 72 -6.03 3.95 7.45
CA ILE A 72 -6.62 3.44 8.70
C ILE A 72 -5.49 3.34 9.73
N LYS A 73 -5.41 4.35 10.61
CA LYS A 73 -4.31 4.47 11.57
C LYS A 73 -4.25 3.29 12.55
N GLU A 74 -5.40 2.87 13.03
CA GLU A 74 -5.56 1.80 14.04
C GLU A 74 -5.13 0.42 13.51
N LEU A 75 -5.09 0.26 12.20
CA LEU A 75 -4.65 -0.97 11.53
C LEU A 75 -3.26 -0.82 10.88
N SER A 76 -2.60 0.34 11.06
CA SER A 76 -1.27 0.57 10.52
C SER A 76 -0.22 0.41 11.61
N LEU A 77 0.89 -0.26 11.30
CA LEU A 77 1.99 -0.54 12.21
C LEU A 77 3.22 0.28 11.80
N ASN A 78 3.76 1.10 12.71
CA ASN A 78 4.98 1.91 12.50
C ASN A 78 4.98 2.75 11.22
N PHE A 79 3.81 3.14 10.72
CA PHE A 79 3.64 3.84 9.43
C PHE A 79 3.44 5.35 9.58
N GLU A 80 3.75 5.92 10.74
CA GLU A 80 3.47 7.34 11.04
C GLU A 80 4.43 8.30 10.35
N LYS A 81 5.68 7.90 10.19
CA LYS A 81 6.69 8.68 9.47
C LYS A 81 6.86 8.14 8.06
N PRO A 82 6.49 8.89 7.03
CA PRO A 82 6.59 8.45 5.66
C PRO A 82 8.03 8.61 5.12
N GLU A 83 9.03 8.12 5.83
CA GLU A 83 10.35 7.98 5.25
C GLU A 83 10.31 6.84 4.25
N PRO A 84 10.62 7.08 2.98
CA PRO A 84 10.57 6.03 1.97
C PRO A 84 11.63 4.99 2.28
N GLN A 85 11.21 3.74 2.42
CA GLN A 85 12.11 2.60 2.47
C GLN A 85 12.40 2.10 1.05
N ARG A 86 13.50 1.36 0.89
CA ARG A 86 13.98 0.94 -0.43
C ARG A 86 12.98 0.08 -1.19
N TYR A 87 12.26 -0.80 -0.50
CA TYR A 87 11.34 -1.76 -1.08
C TYR A 87 9.94 -1.59 -0.53
N MET A 88 8.95 -1.90 -1.35
CA MET A 88 7.55 -1.89 -1.02
C MET A 88 6.88 -3.16 -1.55
N ARG A 89 6.05 -3.78 -0.72
CA ARG A 89 5.08 -4.78 -1.14
C ARG A 89 3.68 -4.20 -0.98
N SER A 90 2.89 -4.28 -2.02
CA SER A 90 1.50 -3.82 -2.03
C SER A 90 0.56 -5.01 -2.25
N LEU A 91 -0.43 -5.13 -1.42
CA LEU A 91 -1.51 -6.11 -1.52
C LEU A 91 -2.83 -5.37 -1.62
N THR A 92 -3.51 -5.48 -2.75
CA THR A 92 -4.85 -4.92 -2.92
C THR A 92 -5.89 -6.03 -2.73
N ARG A 93 -6.95 -5.74 -1.99
CA ARG A 93 -8.06 -6.64 -1.68
C ARG A 93 -9.38 -5.94 -1.94
N VAL A 94 -10.32 -6.68 -2.51
CA VAL A 94 -11.68 -6.18 -2.73
C VAL A 94 -12.65 -7.03 -1.93
N MET A 95 -13.33 -6.40 -0.99
CA MET A 95 -14.30 -7.07 -0.11
C MET A 95 -15.64 -7.29 -0.82
N LYS A 96 -16.29 -8.41 -0.52
CA LYS A 96 -17.69 -8.66 -0.90
C LYS A 96 -18.62 -7.82 -0.02
N ASN A 97 -19.68 -7.30 -0.60
CA ASN A 97 -20.75 -6.65 0.17
C ASN A 97 -21.37 -7.64 1.16
N GLY A 98 -21.56 -7.18 2.37
CA GLY A 98 -22.19 -7.95 3.46
C GLY A 98 -21.23 -8.83 4.29
N ASN A 99 -19.99 -9.03 3.84
CA ASN A 99 -19.02 -9.88 4.53
C ASN A 99 -17.78 -9.12 5.04
N GLN A 100 -17.83 -7.78 5.05
CA GLN A 100 -16.69 -6.94 5.44
C GLN A 100 -16.22 -7.19 6.86
N ASP A 101 -17.12 -7.59 7.77
CA ASP A 101 -16.77 -7.84 9.17
C ASP A 101 -15.74 -8.95 9.35
N HIS A 102 -15.80 -10.00 8.53
CA HIS A 102 -14.82 -11.08 8.55
C HIS A 102 -13.43 -10.61 8.10
N PHE A 103 -13.39 -9.77 7.06
CA PHE A 103 -12.17 -9.13 6.60
C PHE A 103 -11.52 -8.29 7.69
N TRP A 104 -12.29 -7.36 8.29
CA TRP A 104 -11.77 -6.43 9.28
C TRP A 104 -11.37 -7.12 10.58
N ARG A 105 -12.14 -8.14 11.01
CA ARG A 105 -11.80 -8.94 12.19
C ARG A 105 -10.46 -9.64 12.00
N TYR A 106 -10.28 -10.35 10.88
CA TYR A 106 -9.02 -11.03 10.61
C TYR A 106 -7.85 -10.04 10.55
N LEU A 107 -7.99 -8.95 9.79
CA LEU A 107 -6.91 -7.98 9.62
C LEU A 107 -6.52 -7.32 10.94
N LYS A 108 -7.49 -6.99 11.80
CA LYS A 108 -7.25 -6.43 13.12
C LYS A 108 -6.46 -7.40 14.01
N ARG A 109 -6.91 -8.65 14.10
CA ARG A 109 -6.24 -9.68 14.88
C ARG A 109 -4.84 -9.99 14.35
N TYR A 110 -4.72 -10.12 13.03
CA TYR A 110 -3.45 -10.35 12.37
C TYR A 110 -2.43 -9.25 12.67
N ASN A 111 -2.84 -7.99 12.64
CA ASN A 111 -1.97 -6.87 12.97
C ASN A 111 -1.56 -6.83 14.44
N GLN A 112 -2.43 -7.27 15.36
CA GLN A 112 -2.07 -7.42 16.78
C GLN A 112 -0.98 -8.49 16.95
N VAL A 113 -1.09 -9.61 16.24
CA VAL A 113 -0.05 -10.65 16.22
C VAL A 113 1.23 -10.13 15.60
N LEU A 114 1.15 -9.46 14.45
CA LEU A 114 2.34 -8.87 13.81
C LEU A 114 3.07 -7.89 14.72
N ALA A 115 2.35 -7.07 15.47
CA ALA A 115 2.95 -6.15 16.42
C ALA A 115 3.73 -6.87 17.53
N LYS A 116 3.33 -8.10 17.90
CA LYS A 116 4.02 -8.95 18.88
C LYS A 116 5.25 -9.65 18.27
N VAL A 117 5.07 -10.35 17.14
CA VAL A 117 6.09 -11.23 16.55
C VAL A 117 7.04 -10.49 15.58
N ARG A 118 6.65 -9.33 15.09
CA ARG A 118 7.38 -8.49 14.14
C ARG A 118 7.28 -7.02 14.51
N PRO A 119 7.77 -6.61 15.69
CA PRO A 119 7.61 -5.23 16.17
C PRO A 119 8.27 -4.20 15.25
N GLU A 120 9.24 -4.62 14.43
CA GLU A 120 9.93 -3.77 13.44
C GLU A 120 9.14 -3.56 12.14
N ILE A 121 8.06 -4.33 11.92
CA ILE A 121 7.34 -4.24 10.64
C ILE A 121 6.74 -2.86 10.44
N ARG A 122 6.86 -2.37 9.23
CA ARG A 122 6.28 -1.12 8.81
C ARG A 122 5.19 -1.37 7.78
N GLN A 123 3.94 -1.28 8.22
CA GLN A 123 2.78 -1.60 7.40
C GLN A 123 1.72 -0.51 7.49
N GLY A 124 1.29 -0.01 6.34
CA GLY A 124 0.13 0.88 6.21
C GLY A 124 -1.07 0.14 5.65
N VAL A 125 -2.24 0.38 6.23
CA VAL A 125 -3.52 -0.10 5.72
C VAL A 125 -4.33 1.10 5.23
N PHE A 126 -4.85 0.99 4.01
CA PHE A 126 -5.55 2.06 3.33
C PHE A 126 -6.86 1.55 2.72
N TYR A 127 -7.92 2.35 2.81
CA TYR A 127 -9.15 2.13 2.05
C TYR A 127 -9.17 3.07 0.83
N LEU A 128 -9.82 2.64 -0.24
CA LEU A 128 -10.02 3.48 -1.41
C LEU A 128 -11.17 4.45 -1.14
N ASP A 129 -10.84 5.73 -1.06
CA ASP A 129 -11.81 6.80 -0.82
C ASP A 129 -12.45 7.26 -2.13
N SER A 130 -11.65 7.41 -3.20
CA SER A 130 -12.13 7.86 -4.51
C SER A 130 -11.29 7.27 -5.65
N GLY A 131 -11.91 7.18 -6.81
CA GLY A 131 -11.28 6.70 -8.05
C GLY A 131 -11.57 5.24 -8.40
N GLY A 132 -12.44 4.54 -7.64
CA GLY A 132 -12.76 3.14 -7.92
C GLY A 132 -13.77 2.52 -6.95
N ASN A 133 -13.68 1.21 -6.75
CA ASN A 133 -14.58 0.48 -5.87
C ASN A 133 -14.23 0.75 -4.39
N SER A 134 -15.16 1.36 -3.64
CA SER A 134 -15.00 1.71 -2.21
C SER A 134 -14.75 0.50 -1.28
N ASN A 135 -15.07 -0.72 -1.72
CA ASN A 135 -14.74 -1.93 -0.97
C ASN A 135 -13.27 -2.37 -1.13
N THR A 136 -12.44 -1.54 -1.75
CA THR A 136 -11.03 -1.84 -1.99
C THR A 136 -10.18 -1.39 -0.81
N VAL A 137 -9.37 -2.32 -0.31
CA VAL A 137 -8.36 -2.09 0.73
C VAL A 137 -6.98 -2.39 0.17
N ARG A 138 -6.02 -1.55 0.51
CA ARG A 138 -4.63 -1.72 0.14
C ARG A 138 -3.76 -1.83 1.38
N ILE A 139 -2.93 -2.86 1.45
CA ILE A 139 -1.98 -3.10 2.53
C ILE A 139 -0.59 -2.93 1.95
N ILE A 140 0.14 -1.95 2.46
CA ILE A 140 1.50 -1.62 2.01
C ILE A 140 2.48 -1.98 3.12
N THR A 141 3.42 -2.88 2.84
CA THR A 141 4.55 -3.17 3.73
C THR A 141 5.81 -2.62 3.10
N THR A 142 6.60 -1.88 3.87
CA THR A 142 7.87 -1.30 3.41
C THR A 142 9.05 -1.85 4.21
N TYR A 143 10.23 -1.97 3.57
CA TYR A 143 11.45 -2.53 4.15
C TYR A 143 12.70 -2.07 3.41
N ASN A 144 13.84 -2.04 4.09
CA ASN A 144 15.12 -1.63 3.51
C ASN A 144 15.94 -2.80 2.98
N ASP A 145 15.73 -4.02 3.49
CA ASP A 145 16.43 -5.24 3.06
C ASP A 145 15.44 -6.28 2.57
N ILE A 146 15.77 -6.94 1.46
CA ILE A 146 14.97 -8.07 0.91
C ILE A 146 15.24 -9.35 1.70
N LYS A 147 16.37 -9.45 2.37
CA LYS A 147 16.67 -10.63 3.17
C LYS A 147 15.64 -10.74 4.29
N LEU A 148 14.94 -11.85 4.30
CA LEU A 148 14.21 -12.24 5.50
C LEU A 148 15.23 -12.22 6.66
N PRO A 149 14.91 -11.57 7.80
CA PRO A 149 15.79 -11.60 8.95
C PRO A 149 16.22 -13.06 9.22
N GLU A 150 17.50 -13.27 9.44
CA GLU A 150 17.99 -14.59 9.90
C GLU A 150 17.22 -14.95 11.16
N GLY A 151 16.47 -16.05 11.13
CA GLY A 151 15.56 -16.41 12.22
C GLY A 151 14.09 -16.06 12.00
N ALA A 152 13.71 -15.48 10.85
CA ALA A 152 12.28 -15.35 10.49
C ALA A 152 11.54 -16.70 10.46
N SER A 153 12.29 -17.80 10.36
CA SER A 153 11.82 -19.17 10.51
C SER A 153 11.99 -19.73 11.94
N LYS A 154 12.61 -18.98 12.86
CA LYS A 154 12.89 -19.43 14.25
C LYS A 154 12.09 -18.66 15.30
N GLY A 155 11.36 -17.63 14.93
CA GLY A 155 10.43 -16.92 15.83
C GLY A 155 9.13 -17.70 15.97
N GLU A 156 8.36 -17.39 17.00
CA GLU A 156 6.97 -17.84 17.14
C GLU A 156 6.28 -17.66 15.79
N SER A 157 5.65 -18.70 15.28
CA SER A 157 4.94 -18.60 14.02
C SER A 157 3.76 -17.65 14.23
N VAL A 158 3.46 -16.84 13.21
CA VAL A 158 2.29 -15.94 13.25
C VAL A 158 1.02 -16.74 13.58
N GLN A 159 0.92 -17.97 13.08
CA GLN A 159 -0.21 -18.84 13.32
C GLN A 159 -0.29 -19.27 14.78
N GLU A 160 0.79 -19.75 15.38
CA GLU A 160 0.83 -20.19 16.78
C GLU A 160 0.47 -19.02 17.72
N THR A 161 1.11 -17.85 17.52
CA THR A 161 0.81 -16.65 18.29
C THR A 161 -0.65 -16.20 18.11
N TYR A 162 -1.21 -16.36 16.92
CA TYR A 162 -2.62 -16.03 16.67
C TYR A 162 -3.54 -16.93 17.46
N ASP A 163 -3.29 -18.24 17.43
CA ASP A 163 -4.09 -19.22 18.17
C ASP A 163 -3.92 -19.07 19.69
N GLU A 164 -2.72 -18.75 20.18
CA GLU A 164 -2.51 -18.39 21.60
C GLU A 164 -3.30 -17.15 22.03
N MET A 165 -3.36 -16.12 21.18
CA MET A 165 -4.04 -14.85 21.53
C MET A 165 -5.57 -14.93 21.42
N PHE A 166 -6.11 -15.73 20.51
CA PHE A 166 -7.52 -15.71 20.16
C PHE A 166 -8.24 -17.07 20.31
N GLY A 167 -7.51 -18.11 20.74
CA GLY A 167 -8.00 -19.46 20.96
C GLY A 167 -7.61 -20.43 19.87
N ASP A 168 -7.49 -21.71 20.23
CA ASP A 168 -7.09 -22.78 19.33
C ASP A 168 -7.92 -22.84 18.05
N GLY A 169 -7.25 -22.93 16.91
CA GLY A 169 -7.88 -22.98 15.58
C GLY A 169 -8.44 -21.65 15.06
N SER A 170 -8.30 -20.55 15.83
CA SER A 170 -8.79 -19.23 15.43
C SER A 170 -8.13 -18.75 14.15
N TRP A 171 -6.82 -19.00 13.96
CA TRP A 171 -6.13 -18.67 12.72
C TRP A 171 -6.82 -19.29 11.51
N LYS A 172 -7.02 -20.59 11.53
CA LYS A 172 -7.61 -21.33 10.39
C LYS A 172 -9.02 -20.82 10.08
N ASN A 173 -9.83 -20.66 11.11
CA ASN A 173 -11.22 -20.20 10.97
C ASN A 173 -11.29 -18.78 10.43
N ASP A 174 -10.57 -17.84 11.05
CA ASP A 174 -10.61 -16.44 10.65
C ASP A 174 -9.98 -16.21 9.27
N TYR A 175 -8.93 -16.96 8.92
CA TYR A 175 -8.32 -16.90 7.59
C TYR A 175 -9.25 -17.44 6.49
N GLN A 176 -9.99 -18.52 6.79
CA GLN A 176 -11.01 -19.03 5.85
C GLN A 176 -12.10 -17.98 5.62
N LEU A 177 -12.70 -17.43 6.69
CA LEU A 177 -13.73 -16.41 6.59
C LEU A 177 -13.24 -15.13 5.91
N TYR A 178 -11.98 -14.75 6.16
CA TYR A 178 -11.33 -13.66 5.44
C TYR A 178 -11.27 -13.92 3.92
N ASN A 179 -10.84 -15.12 3.50
CA ASN A 179 -10.78 -15.46 2.07
C ASN A 179 -12.18 -15.47 1.44
N GLU A 180 -13.18 -16.00 2.14
CA GLU A 180 -14.57 -16.02 1.69
C GLU A 180 -15.17 -14.61 1.56
N SER A 181 -14.67 -13.65 2.34
CA SER A 181 -15.08 -12.25 2.29
C SER A 181 -14.53 -11.47 1.10
N LEU A 182 -13.59 -12.04 0.34
CA LEU A 182 -12.95 -11.36 -0.78
C LEU A 182 -13.63 -11.69 -2.11
N VAL A 183 -13.80 -10.65 -2.94
CA VAL A 183 -14.21 -10.81 -4.34
C VAL A 183 -13.03 -11.36 -5.14
N GLU A 184 -11.86 -10.76 -4.93
CA GLU A 184 -10.63 -11.12 -5.59
C GLU A 184 -9.45 -10.79 -4.69
N TRP A 185 -8.66 -11.79 -4.33
CA TRP A 185 -7.58 -11.60 -3.36
C TRP A 185 -6.18 -11.52 -3.97
N SER A 186 -6.02 -11.92 -5.22
CA SER A 186 -4.72 -12.00 -5.89
C SER A 186 -4.40 -10.85 -6.83
N ARG A 187 -5.37 -10.04 -7.24
CA ARG A 187 -5.15 -8.89 -8.12
C ARG A 187 -4.52 -7.72 -7.37
N GLY A 188 -3.69 -6.98 -8.07
CA GLY A 188 -3.00 -5.81 -7.54
C GLY A 188 -1.85 -6.13 -6.56
N ASN A 189 -1.45 -7.39 -6.44
CA ASN A 189 -0.27 -7.76 -5.64
C ASN A 189 1.00 -7.46 -6.44
N TYR A 190 1.85 -6.59 -5.92
CA TYR A 190 3.13 -6.30 -6.55
C TYR A 190 4.19 -5.92 -5.53
N ASN A 191 5.45 -6.05 -5.95
CA ASN A 191 6.59 -5.46 -5.25
C ASN A 191 7.11 -4.27 -6.08
N ALA A 192 7.66 -3.29 -5.40
CA ALA A 192 8.22 -2.12 -6.04
C ALA A 192 9.48 -1.65 -5.33
N VAL A 193 10.30 -0.90 -6.06
CA VAL A 193 11.52 -0.27 -5.57
C VAL A 193 11.34 1.24 -5.58
N PHE A 194 11.72 1.88 -4.49
CA PHE A 194 11.73 3.33 -4.38
C PHE A 194 12.78 3.94 -5.32
N MET A 195 12.38 4.99 -6.02
CA MET A 195 13.20 5.70 -7.01
C MET A 195 13.58 7.11 -6.50
N PRO A 196 14.67 7.26 -5.73
CA PRO A 196 15.03 8.56 -5.14
C PRO A 196 15.24 9.66 -6.18
N GLY A 197 15.80 9.32 -7.32
CA GLY A 197 16.05 10.27 -8.42
C GLY A 197 14.78 10.85 -9.05
N LEU A 198 13.63 10.19 -8.87
CA LEU A 198 12.32 10.60 -9.39
C LEU A 198 11.38 11.12 -8.31
N SER A 199 11.84 11.20 -7.07
CA SER A 199 11.06 11.59 -5.90
C SER A 199 11.47 12.95 -5.38
N THR A 200 10.60 13.62 -4.61
CA THR A 200 11.00 14.78 -3.81
C THR A 200 11.82 14.30 -2.61
N GLN A 201 12.85 15.04 -2.29
CA GLN A 201 13.61 14.90 -1.05
C GLN A 201 13.11 15.91 -0.03
#